data_fad4c2c0ab99f29a8ae9443d0f1da2df
#
_entry.id   fad4c2c0ab99f29a8ae9443d0f1da2df
#
_cell.length_a   1.000
_cell.length_b   1.000
_cell.length_c   1.000
_cell.angle_alpha   90.00
_cell.angle_beta   90.00
_cell.angle_gamma   90.00
#
_symmetry.space_group_name_H-M   'P 1'
#
loop_
_entity.id
_entity.type
_entity.pdbx_description
1 polymer ?
#
loop_
_entity_poly.entity_id
_entity_poly.type
_entity_poly.pdbx_seq_one_letter_code
_entity_poly.pdbx_strand_id
1 'polypeptide(L)'
;MFRWLIEQRYVLANPFAGIKVRGARQVTLDSARSFSEGEWKLVRTVAEGLEWTYGWQPGAAQRLRFLIDFSYSTGLRAGELVHATLGSIEVDAHGDTWLHVVGKGSKAGKVVLPGLARGVLDRHLAQRGLPVTSAKWNPATPVLGSLDGEAGITSKRLWAIVKRFFATTADVLADTNPTLAEKLRRATPHWMRHTHATHALQRGAELTTVRDNLRHASLSTTSMYLHSADLRRANQIGGAFEAPAS
;
A
#
# COMPACT_ATOMS: atom_id res chain seq x y z
N MET A 1 5.55 41.80 -2.02
CA MET A 1 4.61 42.52 -1.12
C MET A 1 5.34 43.18 0.06
N PHE A 2 5.99 42.46 0.97
CA PHE A 2 6.64 43.07 2.14
C PHE A 2 7.75 44.07 1.84
N ARG A 3 8.52 43.90 0.77
CA ARG A 3 9.56 44.84 0.33
C ARG A 3 8.97 46.24 0.08
N TRP A 4 7.86 46.33 -0.61
CA TRP A 4 7.14 47.58 -0.85
C TRP A 4 6.57 48.19 0.43
N LEU A 5 5.99 47.36 1.34
CA LEU A 5 5.46 47.81 2.63
C LEU A 5 6.56 48.41 3.54
N ILE A 6 7.78 47.83 3.48
CA ILE A 6 8.94 48.37 4.21
C ILE A 6 9.38 49.72 3.62
N GLU A 7 9.48 49.80 2.28
CA GLU A 7 9.84 51.03 1.55
C GLU A 7 8.83 52.14 1.84
N GLN A 8 7.54 51.82 1.96
CA GLN A 8 6.48 52.77 2.32
C GLN A 8 6.34 52.98 3.84
N ARG A 9 7.21 52.39 4.66
CA ARG A 9 7.22 52.50 6.14
C ARG A 9 5.93 52.01 6.83
N TYR A 10 5.13 51.16 6.17
CA TYR A 10 3.97 50.54 6.82
C TYR A 10 4.37 49.43 7.80
N VAL A 11 5.51 48.78 7.59
CA VAL A 11 6.08 47.77 8.49
C VAL A 11 7.59 47.98 8.62
N LEU A 12 8.14 47.73 9.82
CA LEU A 12 9.57 47.95 10.12
C LEU A 12 10.44 46.83 9.52
N ALA A 13 9.93 45.64 9.39
CA ALA A 13 10.63 44.50 8.84
C ALA A 13 9.64 43.47 8.25
N ASN A 14 10.14 42.55 7.44
CA ASN A 14 9.34 41.41 7.00
C ASN A 14 9.18 40.40 8.17
N PRO A 15 7.98 40.24 8.73
CA PRO A 15 7.75 39.31 9.85
C PRO A 15 8.00 37.83 9.51
N PHE A 16 8.12 37.54 8.21
CA PHE A 16 8.44 36.20 7.71
C PHE A 16 9.90 36.07 7.28
N ALA A 17 10.75 37.08 7.52
CA ALA A 17 12.18 37.00 7.24
C ALA A 17 12.81 35.90 8.12
N GLY A 18 13.46 34.94 7.47
CA GLY A 18 14.07 33.79 8.15
C GLY A 18 13.15 32.56 8.31
N ILE A 19 11.86 32.67 8.06
CA ILE A 19 11.01 31.49 7.95
C ILE A 19 11.39 30.76 6.65
N LYS A 20 12.18 29.70 6.79
CA LYS A 20 12.35 28.74 5.69
C LYS A 20 11.01 28.03 5.49
N VAL A 21 10.16 28.54 4.62
CA VAL A 21 9.06 27.77 4.05
C VAL A 21 9.76 26.55 3.42
N ARG A 22 9.63 25.40 4.07
CA ARG A 22 9.94 24.15 3.37
C ARG A 22 9.01 24.15 2.17
N GLY A 23 9.55 24.55 1.03
CA GLY A 23 8.87 24.39 -0.25
C GLY A 23 8.34 22.98 -0.28
N ALA A 24 7.12 22.80 -0.74
CA ALA A 24 6.59 21.47 -0.97
C ALA A 24 7.71 20.74 -1.70
N ARG A 25 8.35 19.80 -1.01
CA ARG A 25 9.35 18.94 -1.62
C ARG A 25 8.63 18.41 -2.84
N GLN A 26 9.03 18.84 -4.04
CA GLN A 26 8.64 18.09 -5.23
C GLN A 26 9.14 16.68 -4.91
N VAL A 27 8.20 15.85 -4.54
CA VAL A 27 8.47 14.43 -4.34
C VAL A 27 8.71 13.93 -5.73
N THR A 28 9.97 14.03 -6.17
CA THR A 28 10.42 13.38 -7.38
C THR A 28 10.05 11.93 -7.22
N LEU A 29 9.16 11.53 -8.07
CA LEU A 29 8.67 10.18 -8.18
C LEU A 29 9.79 9.22 -8.36
N ASP A 30 9.95 8.43 -7.36
CA ASP A 30 10.74 7.24 -7.45
C ASP A 30 9.79 6.09 -7.86
N SER A 31 9.53 5.97 -9.17
CA SER A 31 8.90 4.78 -9.76
C SER A 31 9.70 3.51 -9.41
N ALA A 32 10.94 3.69 -8.95
CA ALA A 32 11.79 2.67 -8.36
C ALA A 32 11.24 2.08 -7.05
N ARG A 33 10.18 2.64 -6.44
CA ARG A 33 9.59 2.14 -5.17
C ARG A 33 8.35 1.27 -5.34
N SER A 34 8.09 0.78 -6.52
CA SER A 34 7.05 -0.22 -6.79
C SER A 34 7.64 -1.43 -7.50
N PHE A 35 7.02 -2.58 -7.35
CA PHE A 35 7.37 -3.76 -8.12
C PHE A 35 6.54 -3.78 -9.41
N SER A 36 7.14 -4.19 -10.53
CA SER A 36 6.39 -4.55 -11.74
C SER A 36 5.55 -5.82 -11.49
N GLU A 37 4.62 -6.15 -12.38
CA GLU A 37 3.82 -7.38 -12.23
C GLU A 37 4.69 -8.63 -12.23
N GLY A 38 5.71 -8.69 -13.09
CA GLY A 38 6.67 -9.79 -13.11
C GLY A 38 7.51 -9.88 -11.83
N GLU A 39 8.04 -8.76 -11.34
CA GLU A 39 8.78 -8.70 -10.08
C GLU A 39 7.88 -9.12 -8.89
N TRP A 40 6.64 -8.64 -8.86
CA TRP A 40 5.68 -9.01 -7.83
C TRP A 40 5.35 -10.50 -7.84
N LYS A 41 5.22 -11.09 -9.03
CA LYS A 41 5.03 -12.54 -9.19
C LYS A 41 6.20 -13.33 -8.60
N LEU A 42 7.45 -12.93 -8.88
CA LEU A 42 8.64 -13.56 -8.28
C LEU A 42 8.65 -13.46 -6.76
N VAL A 43 8.35 -12.28 -6.22
CA VAL A 43 8.23 -12.07 -4.76
C VAL A 43 7.20 -13.01 -4.13
N ARG A 44 6.04 -13.19 -4.77
CA ARG A 44 5.00 -14.11 -4.29
C ARG A 44 5.43 -15.57 -4.40
N THR A 45 6.09 -15.96 -5.48
CA THR A 45 6.62 -17.33 -5.62
C THR A 45 7.57 -17.70 -4.48
N VAL A 46 8.46 -16.79 -4.08
CA VAL A 46 9.33 -17.01 -2.91
C VAL A 46 8.50 -17.11 -1.61
N ALA A 47 7.47 -16.28 -1.46
CA ALA A 47 6.59 -16.34 -0.28
C ALA A 47 5.80 -17.65 -0.17
N GLU A 48 5.48 -18.28 -1.30
CA GLU A 48 4.83 -19.59 -1.34
C GLU A 48 5.76 -20.73 -0.88
N GLY A 49 7.06 -20.63 -1.16
CA GLY A 49 8.06 -21.62 -0.78
C GLY A 49 8.70 -21.46 0.60
N LEU A 50 8.27 -20.49 1.43
CA LEU A 50 8.97 -20.12 2.67
C LEU A 50 9.15 -21.28 3.65
N GLU A 51 8.15 -22.14 3.82
CA GLU A 51 8.19 -23.27 4.76
C GLU A 51 9.11 -24.39 4.27
N TRP A 52 8.96 -24.75 3.01
CA TRP A 52 9.59 -25.92 2.41
C TRP A 52 11.04 -25.68 1.99
N THR A 53 11.32 -24.48 1.51
CA THR A 53 12.62 -24.15 0.88
C THR A 53 13.49 -23.29 1.79
N TYR A 54 12.88 -22.41 2.61
CA TYR A 54 13.63 -21.39 3.36
C TYR A 54 13.50 -21.53 4.88
N GLY A 55 12.93 -22.64 5.37
CA GLY A 55 12.92 -23.01 6.78
C GLY A 55 12.11 -22.08 7.70
N TRP A 56 11.11 -21.39 7.15
CA TRP A 56 10.22 -20.59 7.98
C TRP A 56 9.22 -21.50 8.72
N GLN A 57 8.92 -21.16 9.96
CA GLN A 57 7.85 -21.84 10.70
C GLN A 57 6.50 -21.62 9.97
N PRO A 58 5.63 -22.64 9.87
CA PRO A 58 4.38 -22.57 9.11
C PRO A 58 3.51 -21.37 9.46
N GLY A 59 3.25 -21.12 10.75
CA GLY A 59 2.46 -19.96 11.18
C GLY A 59 3.08 -18.61 10.80
N ALA A 60 4.42 -18.50 10.82
CA ALA A 60 5.11 -17.27 10.42
C ALA A 60 5.02 -17.05 8.91
N ALA A 61 5.16 -18.09 8.10
CA ALA A 61 5.03 -18.04 6.66
C ALA A 61 3.58 -17.71 6.22
N GLN A 62 2.60 -18.35 6.83
CA GLN A 62 1.17 -18.09 6.60
C GLN A 62 0.81 -16.64 6.93
N ARG A 63 1.24 -16.12 8.10
CA ARG A 63 1.04 -14.72 8.46
C ARG A 63 1.72 -13.76 7.49
N LEU A 64 2.91 -14.08 7.00
CA LEU A 64 3.58 -13.26 6.01
C LEU A 64 2.81 -13.23 4.69
N ARG A 65 2.39 -14.38 4.16
CA ARG A 65 1.57 -14.44 2.93
C ARG A 65 0.30 -13.61 3.07
N PHE A 66 -0.40 -13.74 4.19
CA PHE A 66 -1.52 -12.85 4.49
C PHE A 66 -1.11 -11.37 4.43
N LEU A 67 -0.06 -10.99 5.15
CA LEU A 67 0.39 -9.62 5.26
C LEU A 67 0.72 -9.00 3.90
N ILE A 68 1.48 -9.70 3.05
CA ILE A 68 1.87 -9.16 1.74
C ILE A 68 0.68 -9.09 0.78
N ASP A 69 -0.15 -10.14 0.70
CA ASP A 69 -1.29 -10.19 -0.21
C ASP A 69 -2.41 -9.23 0.22
N PHE A 70 -2.68 -9.13 1.52
CA PHE A 70 -3.68 -8.20 2.04
C PHE A 70 -3.24 -6.74 1.90
N SER A 71 -1.97 -6.43 2.22
CA SER A 71 -1.43 -5.08 2.01
C SER A 71 -1.40 -4.68 0.54
N TYR A 72 -1.06 -5.62 -0.35
CA TYR A 72 -1.05 -5.40 -1.79
C TYR A 72 -2.47 -5.16 -2.33
N SER A 73 -3.44 -5.97 -1.94
CA SER A 73 -4.81 -5.88 -2.46
C SER A 73 -5.61 -4.68 -1.93
N THR A 74 -5.24 -4.14 -0.76
CA THR A 74 -5.94 -3.02 -0.11
C THR A 74 -5.20 -1.69 -0.19
N GLY A 75 -3.88 -1.70 -0.37
CA GLY A 75 -3.05 -0.51 -0.35
C GLY A 75 -2.94 0.16 1.04
N LEU A 76 -3.26 -0.54 2.13
CA LEU A 76 -3.20 -0.02 3.50
C LEU A 76 -1.80 0.44 3.90
N ARG A 77 -1.73 1.46 4.77
CA ARG A 77 -0.50 1.78 5.49
C ARG A 77 -0.25 0.76 6.59
N ALA A 78 1.02 0.50 6.92
CA ALA A 78 1.39 -0.43 7.98
C ALA A 78 0.68 -0.12 9.31
N GLY A 79 0.60 1.17 9.70
CA GLY A 79 -0.11 1.59 10.90
C GLY A 79 -1.62 1.32 10.85
N GLU A 80 -2.24 1.49 9.69
CA GLU A 80 -3.67 1.20 9.51
C GLU A 80 -3.96 -0.31 9.62
N LEU A 81 -3.09 -1.13 9.05
CA LEU A 81 -3.23 -2.59 9.08
C LEU A 81 -3.08 -3.15 10.51
N VAL A 82 -2.12 -2.67 11.30
CA VAL A 82 -1.91 -3.18 12.67
C VAL A 82 -3.00 -2.76 13.65
N HIS A 83 -3.74 -1.68 13.36
CA HIS A 83 -4.88 -1.24 14.18
C HIS A 83 -6.24 -1.74 13.66
N ALA A 84 -6.26 -2.40 12.51
CA ALA A 84 -7.49 -2.95 11.96
C ALA A 84 -7.99 -4.14 12.78
N THR A 85 -9.29 -4.14 13.08
CA THR A 85 -9.99 -5.24 13.76
C THR A 85 -11.10 -5.80 12.86
N LEU A 86 -11.61 -6.96 13.18
CA LEU A 86 -12.74 -7.56 12.45
C LEU A 86 -14.01 -6.69 12.56
N GLY A 87 -14.20 -5.98 13.67
CA GLY A 87 -15.29 -5.01 13.83
C GLY A 87 -15.16 -3.75 12.99
N SER A 88 -13.99 -3.52 12.38
CA SER A 88 -13.80 -2.42 11.41
C SER A 88 -14.23 -2.78 9.99
N ILE A 89 -14.69 -4.02 9.76
CA ILE A 89 -15.11 -4.51 8.44
C ILE A 89 -16.63 -4.46 8.37
N GLU A 90 -17.14 -3.82 7.34
CA GLU A 90 -18.57 -3.63 7.08
C GLU A 90 -18.92 -4.08 5.65
N VAL A 91 -20.09 -4.65 5.48
CA VAL A 91 -20.71 -4.90 4.17
C VAL A 91 -21.83 -3.89 3.99
N ASP A 92 -21.77 -3.08 2.95
CA ASP A 92 -22.79 -2.08 2.68
C ASP A 92 -24.06 -2.67 2.02
N ALA A 93 -25.06 -1.82 1.78
CA ALA A 93 -26.32 -2.22 1.17
C ALA A 93 -26.19 -2.75 -0.27
N HIS A 94 -25.08 -2.49 -0.94
CA HIS A 94 -24.77 -2.98 -2.30
C HIS A 94 -23.99 -4.28 -2.29
N GLY A 95 -23.60 -4.79 -1.11
CA GLY A 95 -22.78 -5.99 -0.94
C GLY A 95 -21.28 -5.72 -1.00
N ASP A 96 -20.87 -4.47 -1.13
CA ASP A 96 -19.46 -4.10 -1.11
C ASP A 96 -18.88 -4.16 0.30
N THR A 97 -17.68 -4.68 0.41
CA THR A 97 -17.01 -4.81 1.71
C THR A 97 -16.00 -3.69 1.90
N TRP A 98 -16.09 -3.04 3.04
CA TRP A 98 -15.28 -1.90 3.42
C TRP A 98 -14.51 -2.18 4.72
N LEU A 99 -13.29 -1.69 4.81
CA LEU A 99 -12.52 -1.65 6.05
C LEU A 99 -12.41 -0.20 6.50
N HIS A 100 -12.97 0.10 7.66
CA HIS A 100 -12.83 1.39 8.32
C HIS A 100 -11.47 1.49 8.98
N VAL A 101 -10.79 2.59 8.78
CA VAL A 101 -9.44 2.82 9.28
C VAL A 101 -9.26 4.23 9.81
N VAL A 102 -8.37 4.37 10.77
CA VAL A 102 -7.96 5.67 11.30
C VAL A 102 -6.53 5.96 10.83
N GLY A 103 -6.38 7.02 10.05
CA GLY A 103 -5.10 7.45 9.50
C GLY A 103 -4.36 8.43 10.38
N LYS A 104 -3.24 8.96 9.86
CA LYS A 104 -2.43 9.98 10.55
C LYS A 104 -3.28 11.21 10.90
N GLY A 105 -3.18 11.69 12.15
CA GLY A 105 -3.98 12.81 12.67
C GLY A 105 -5.42 12.44 12.99
N SER A 106 -5.68 11.18 13.34
CA SER A 106 -7.00 10.64 13.72
C SER A 106 -8.08 10.81 12.63
N LYS A 107 -7.66 10.94 11.37
CA LYS A 107 -8.61 11.06 10.26
C LYS A 107 -9.22 9.70 9.95
N ALA A 108 -10.52 9.57 10.15
CA ALA A 108 -11.27 8.39 9.75
C ALA A 108 -11.36 8.29 8.22
N GLY A 109 -11.46 7.07 7.72
CA GLY A 109 -11.67 6.78 6.31
C GLY A 109 -11.96 5.31 6.09
N LYS A 110 -12.30 4.94 4.89
CA LYS A 110 -12.57 3.54 4.53
C LYS A 110 -11.78 3.12 3.29
N VAL A 111 -11.52 1.84 3.17
CA VAL A 111 -10.83 1.19 2.06
C VAL A 111 -11.70 0.04 1.57
N VAL A 112 -11.86 -0.09 0.27
CA VAL A 112 -12.56 -1.25 -0.27
C VAL A 112 -11.75 -2.53 -0.03
N LEU A 113 -12.42 -3.60 0.35
CA LEU A 113 -11.87 -4.96 0.40
C LEU A 113 -12.33 -5.72 -0.84
N PRO A 114 -11.55 -5.73 -1.93
CA PRO A 114 -11.92 -6.47 -3.13
C PRO A 114 -11.94 -7.98 -2.85
N GLY A 115 -12.55 -8.77 -3.72
CA GLY A 115 -12.67 -10.23 -3.57
C GLY A 115 -11.35 -10.93 -3.27
N LEU A 116 -10.23 -10.46 -3.84
CA LEU A 116 -8.91 -10.97 -3.51
C LEU A 116 -8.56 -10.74 -2.02
N ALA A 117 -8.81 -9.56 -1.48
CA ALA A 117 -8.54 -9.24 -0.06
C ALA A 117 -9.43 -10.08 0.87
N ARG A 118 -10.72 -10.26 0.50
CA ARG A 118 -11.66 -11.11 1.25
C ARG A 118 -11.17 -12.55 1.30
N GLY A 119 -10.85 -13.16 0.17
CA GLY A 119 -10.35 -14.54 0.13
C GLY A 119 -9.04 -14.73 0.88
N VAL A 120 -8.17 -13.72 0.88
CA VAL A 120 -6.92 -13.74 1.68
C VAL A 120 -7.24 -13.65 3.17
N LEU A 121 -8.20 -12.81 3.58
CA LEU A 121 -8.65 -12.69 4.96
C LEU A 121 -9.29 -13.99 5.46
N ASP A 122 -10.19 -14.56 4.69
CA ASP A 122 -10.90 -15.79 5.06
C ASP A 122 -9.93 -16.94 5.30
N ARG A 123 -8.94 -17.12 4.43
CA ARG A 123 -7.87 -18.11 4.62
C ARG A 123 -7.06 -17.84 5.89
N HIS A 124 -6.73 -16.59 6.14
CA HIS A 124 -5.96 -16.20 7.33
C HIS A 124 -6.74 -16.47 8.63
N LEU A 125 -8.04 -16.17 8.65
CA LEU A 125 -8.91 -16.47 9.78
C LEU A 125 -8.99 -17.98 10.03
N ALA A 126 -9.24 -18.78 8.99
CA ALA A 126 -9.26 -20.23 9.07
C ALA A 126 -7.93 -20.80 9.63
N GLN A 127 -6.79 -20.30 9.16
CA GLN A 127 -5.46 -20.68 9.66
C GLN A 127 -5.24 -20.33 11.14
N ARG A 128 -5.93 -19.30 11.65
CA ARG A 128 -5.92 -18.92 13.07
C ARG A 128 -6.98 -19.64 13.91
N GLY A 129 -7.77 -20.53 13.30
CA GLY A 129 -8.89 -21.19 13.98
C GLY A 129 -10.06 -20.24 14.29
N LEU A 130 -10.15 -19.10 13.57
CA LEU A 130 -11.19 -18.09 13.77
C LEU A 130 -12.35 -18.28 12.78
N PRO A 131 -13.57 -17.87 13.15
CA PRO A 131 -14.72 -17.94 12.25
C PRO A 131 -14.49 -17.10 10.98
N VAL A 132 -14.80 -17.67 9.80
CA VAL A 132 -14.82 -16.93 8.53
C VAL A 132 -16.12 -16.15 8.32
N THR A 133 -17.21 -16.59 8.94
CA THR A 133 -18.52 -15.93 8.85
C THR A 133 -18.53 -14.69 9.73
N SER A 134 -18.78 -13.53 9.14
CA SER A 134 -18.75 -12.23 9.83
C SER A 134 -19.68 -12.12 11.01
N ALA A 135 -20.86 -12.76 10.96
CA ALA A 135 -21.80 -12.80 12.07
C ALA A 135 -21.27 -13.47 13.36
N LYS A 136 -20.18 -14.24 13.24
CA LYS A 136 -19.53 -14.92 14.37
C LYS A 136 -18.24 -14.24 14.83
N TRP A 137 -17.88 -13.11 14.24
CA TRP A 137 -16.66 -12.41 14.58
C TRP A 137 -16.74 -11.73 15.95
N ASN A 138 -15.67 -11.83 16.71
CA ASN A 138 -15.46 -10.90 17.82
C ASN A 138 -14.91 -9.58 17.22
N PRO A 139 -15.65 -8.47 17.37
CA PRO A 139 -15.25 -7.18 16.77
C PRO A 139 -13.88 -6.67 17.22
N ALA A 140 -13.45 -7.04 18.41
CA ALA A 140 -12.15 -6.63 18.96
C ALA A 140 -10.96 -7.43 18.39
N THR A 141 -11.21 -8.52 17.66
CA THR A 141 -10.14 -9.37 17.12
C THR A 141 -9.31 -8.63 16.08
N PRO A 142 -7.97 -8.54 16.26
CA PRO A 142 -7.09 -7.93 15.28
C PRO A 142 -7.11 -8.68 13.95
N VAL A 143 -7.20 -7.95 12.83
CA VAL A 143 -7.06 -8.51 11.48
C VAL A 143 -5.68 -9.16 11.33
N LEU A 144 -4.62 -8.51 11.84
CA LEU A 144 -3.27 -9.04 11.85
C LEU A 144 -2.84 -9.41 13.28
N GLY A 145 -2.97 -10.69 13.62
CA GLY A 145 -2.66 -11.22 14.95
C GLY A 145 -1.18 -11.58 15.16
N SER A 146 -0.82 -11.69 16.44
CA SER A 146 0.42 -12.33 16.87
C SER A 146 0.38 -13.85 16.60
N LEU A 147 1.55 -14.50 16.61
CA LEU A 147 1.63 -15.97 16.56
C LEU A 147 1.43 -16.60 17.95
N ASP A 148 1.70 -15.82 18.99
CA ASP A 148 1.81 -16.29 20.36
C ASP A 148 0.54 -15.95 21.19
N GLY A 149 -0.56 -15.55 20.53
CA GLY A 149 -1.80 -15.21 21.22
C GLY A 149 -2.78 -14.39 20.37
N GLU A 150 -3.84 -13.89 21.02
CA GLU A 150 -4.92 -13.15 20.37
C GLU A 150 -4.59 -11.69 20.08
N ALA A 151 -3.51 -11.16 20.64
CA ALA A 151 -3.12 -9.76 20.47
C ALA A 151 -2.71 -9.44 19.03
N GLY A 152 -2.88 -8.19 18.62
CA GLY A 152 -2.32 -7.66 17.38
C GLY A 152 -0.79 -7.51 17.46
N ILE A 153 -0.16 -7.30 16.32
CA ILE A 153 1.27 -6.98 16.26
C ILE A 153 1.49 -5.46 16.17
N THR A 154 2.67 -5.01 16.60
CA THR A 154 3.05 -3.60 16.46
C THR A 154 3.53 -3.26 15.05
N SER A 155 3.49 -1.98 14.68
CA SER A 155 4.06 -1.50 13.40
C SER A 155 5.56 -1.83 13.29
N LYS A 156 6.31 -1.79 14.40
CA LYS A 156 7.73 -2.18 14.44
C LYS A 156 7.90 -3.67 14.10
N ARG A 157 7.05 -4.53 14.64
CA ARG A 157 7.08 -5.99 14.36
C ARG A 157 6.72 -6.29 12.90
N LEU A 158 5.65 -5.65 12.39
CA LEU A 158 5.28 -5.74 10.98
C LEU A 158 6.45 -5.35 10.07
N TRP A 159 7.08 -4.23 10.37
CA TRP A 159 8.21 -3.73 9.60
C TRP A 159 9.38 -4.72 9.57
N ALA A 160 9.73 -5.29 10.74
CA ALA A 160 10.79 -6.29 10.85
C ALA A 160 10.49 -7.56 10.05
N ILE A 161 9.23 -8.06 10.10
CA ILE A 161 8.79 -9.24 9.35
C ILE A 161 8.95 -9.02 7.84
N VAL A 162 8.45 -7.89 7.32
CA VAL A 162 8.53 -7.58 5.90
C VAL A 162 9.97 -7.36 5.45
N LYS A 163 10.79 -6.66 6.24
CA LYS A 163 12.20 -6.46 5.93
C LYS A 163 12.98 -7.77 5.88
N ARG A 164 12.75 -8.66 6.85
CA ARG A 164 13.35 -10.00 6.85
C ARG A 164 12.95 -10.76 5.58
N PHE A 165 11.67 -10.74 5.21
CA PHE A 165 11.19 -11.42 4.02
C PHE A 165 11.83 -10.86 2.73
N PHE A 166 11.87 -9.53 2.58
CA PHE A 166 12.50 -8.93 1.40
C PHE A 166 14.00 -9.22 1.33
N ALA A 167 14.70 -9.30 2.47
CA ALA A 167 16.09 -9.72 2.51
C ALA A 167 16.25 -11.19 2.06
N THR A 168 15.45 -12.11 2.61
CA THR A 168 15.43 -13.51 2.17
C THR A 168 15.16 -13.62 0.66
N THR A 169 14.17 -12.88 0.16
CA THR A 169 13.83 -12.90 -1.27
C THR A 169 14.98 -12.33 -2.13
N ALA A 170 15.66 -11.29 -1.65
CA ALA A 170 16.81 -10.72 -2.33
C ALA A 170 17.96 -11.73 -2.44
N ASP A 171 18.22 -12.47 -1.37
CA ASP A 171 19.27 -13.48 -1.35
C ASP A 171 18.95 -14.65 -2.30
N VAL A 172 17.69 -15.09 -2.32
CA VAL A 172 17.20 -16.13 -3.26
C VAL A 172 17.35 -15.72 -4.72
N LEU A 173 17.13 -14.46 -5.03
CA LEU A 173 17.14 -13.94 -6.40
C LEU A 173 18.50 -13.32 -6.80
N ALA A 174 19.49 -13.32 -5.92
CA ALA A 174 20.74 -12.61 -6.14
C ALA A 174 21.46 -13.02 -7.45
N ASP A 175 21.52 -14.31 -7.72
CA ASP A 175 22.21 -14.85 -8.89
C ASP A 175 21.36 -14.77 -10.18
N THR A 176 20.04 -14.93 -10.05
CA THR A 176 19.14 -14.99 -11.22
C THR A 176 18.57 -13.63 -11.62
N ASN A 177 18.43 -12.71 -10.67
CA ASN A 177 17.91 -11.37 -10.89
C ASN A 177 18.57 -10.36 -9.93
N PRO A 178 19.85 -10.01 -10.13
CA PRO A 178 20.58 -9.12 -9.22
C PRO A 178 19.98 -7.73 -9.10
N THR A 179 19.36 -7.22 -10.17
CA THR A 179 18.66 -5.91 -10.16
C THR A 179 17.47 -5.91 -9.22
N LEU A 180 16.64 -6.97 -9.25
CA LEU A 180 15.51 -7.11 -8.33
C LEU A 180 16.01 -7.38 -6.91
N ALA A 181 17.06 -8.15 -6.72
CA ALA A 181 17.66 -8.39 -5.42
C ALA A 181 18.10 -7.09 -4.74
N GLU A 182 18.81 -6.22 -5.46
CA GLU A 182 19.21 -4.89 -4.95
C GLU A 182 17.99 -4.00 -4.63
N LYS A 183 16.98 -4.05 -5.47
CA LYS A 183 15.70 -3.36 -5.26
C LYS A 183 15.00 -3.84 -3.98
N LEU A 184 14.96 -5.15 -3.74
CA LEU A 184 14.36 -5.77 -2.55
C LEU A 184 15.11 -5.42 -1.25
N ARG A 185 16.44 -5.33 -1.26
CA ARG A 185 17.22 -4.90 -0.08
C ARG A 185 16.81 -3.51 0.41
N ARG A 186 16.40 -2.63 -0.50
CA ARG A 186 15.91 -1.26 -0.19
C ARG A 186 14.42 -1.22 0.12
N ALA A 187 13.65 -2.23 -0.26
CA ALA A 187 12.20 -2.26 -0.13
C ALA A 187 11.75 -2.20 1.34
N THR A 188 10.60 -1.58 1.56
CA THR A 188 9.95 -1.42 2.85
C THR A 188 8.46 -1.79 2.75
N PRO A 189 7.72 -1.95 3.86
CA PRO A 189 6.28 -2.21 3.79
C PRO A 189 5.50 -1.22 2.93
N HIS A 190 5.99 0.01 2.81
CA HIS A 190 5.32 1.03 1.99
C HIS A 190 5.35 0.72 0.48
N TRP A 191 6.29 -0.10 0.03
CA TRP A 191 6.38 -0.51 -1.37
C TRP A 191 5.18 -1.33 -1.84
N MET A 192 4.57 -2.12 -0.96
CA MET A 192 3.34 -2.85 -1.30
C MET A 192 2.19 -1.91 -1.66
N ARG A 193 2.08 -0.77 -0.95
CA ARG A 193 1.12 0.27 -1.26
C ARG A 193 1.44 0.99 -2.57
N HIS A 194 2.71 1.26 -2.86
CA HIS A 194 3.12 1.81 -4.16
C HIS A 194 2.82 0.83 -5.30
N THR A 195 3.11 -0.46 -5.10
CA THR A 195 2.82 -1.52 -6.06
C THR A 195 1.30 -1.64 -6.30
N HIS A 196 0.47 -1.60 -5.23
CA HIS A 196 -0.98 -1.55 -5.35
C HIS A 196 -1.43 -0.40 -6.26
N ALA A 197 -0.97 0.82 -5.97
CA ALA A 197 -1.36 2.01 -6.74
C ALA A 197 -0.94 1.90 -8.22
N THR A 198 0.31 1.49 -8.48
CA THR A 198 0.83 1.33 -9.84
C THR A 198 0.04 0.29 -10.61
N HIS A 199 -0.20 -0.89 -10.03
CA HIS A 199 -0.94 -1.96 -10.71
C HIS A 199 -2.42 -1.61 -10.89
N ALA A 200 -3.07 -0.95 -9.91
CA ALA A 200 -4.45 -0.50 -10.07
C ALA A 200 -4.61 0.45 -11.27
N LEU A 201 -3.71 1.44 -11.39
CA LEU A 201 -3.70 2.36 -12.53
C LEU A 201 -3.39 1.65 -13.85
N GLN A 202 -2.44 0.73 -13.87
CA GLN A 202 -2.11 -0.07 -15.05
C GLN A 202 -3.29 -0.92 -15.52
N ARG A 203 -4.10 -1.43 -14.59
CA ARG A 203 -5.29 -2.25 -14.85
C ARG A 203 -6.55 -1.45 -15.14
N GLY A 204 -6.48 -0.14 -15.16
CA GLY A 204 -7.58 0.68 -15.61
C GLY A 204 -8.31 1.46 -14.54
N ALA A 205 -7.96 1.34 -13.27
CA ALA A 205 -8.57 2.16 -12.25
C ALA A 205 -8.27 3.66 -12.50
N GLU A 206 -9.26 4.50 -12.27
CA GLU A 206 -9.11 5.93 -12.37
C GLU A 206 -8.20 6.48 -11.27
N LEU A 207 -7.44 7.54 -11.60
CA LEU A 207 -6.52 8.19 -10.66
C LEU A 207 -7.23 8.69 -9.40
N THR A 208 -8.43 9.24 -9.56
CA THR A 208 -9.28 9.72 -8.47
C THR A 208 -9.70 8.58 -7.55
N THR A 209 -10.13 7.46 -8.12
CA THR A 209 -10.51 6.25 -7.39
C THR A 209 -9.32 5.70 -6.57
N VAL A 210 -8.14 5.59 -7.19
CA VAL A 210 -6.92 5.14 -6.49
C VAL A 210 -6.52 6.12 -5.39
N ARG A 211 -6.58 7.45 -5.65
CA ARG A 211 -6.32 8.48 -4.63
C ARG A 211 -7.23 8.30 -3.42
N ASP A 212 -8.52 8.16 -3.66
CA ASP A 212 -9.53 8.09 -2.61
C ASP A 212 -9.41 6.80 -1.80
N ASN A 213 -9.22 5.66 -2.46
CA ASN A 213 -8.95 4.38 -1.78
C ASN A 213 -7.67 4.44 -0.94
N LEU A 214 -6.64 5.08 -1.43
CA LEU A 214 -5.40 5.30 -0.69
C LEU A 214 -5.51 6.44 0.34
N ARG A 215 -6.58 7.23 0.33
CA ARG A 215 -6.76 8.40 1.21
C ARG A 215 -5.57 9.34 1.15
N HIS A 216 -5.14 9.67 -0.08
CA HIS A 216 -4.13 10.69 -0.31
C HIS A 216 -4.75 12.09 -0.20
N ALA A 217 -4.07 12.97 0.53
CA ALA A 217 -4.57 14.33 0.75
C ALA A 217 -4.58 15.18 -0.54
N SER A 218 -3.82 14.80 -1.56
CA SER A 218 -3.78 15.51 -2.83
C SER A 218 -3.59 14.56 -4.02
N LEU A 219 -4.08 14.98 -5.18
CA LEU A 219 -3.85 14.29 -6.46
C LEU A 219 -2.36 14.22 -6.81
N SER A 220 -1.57 15.23 -6.45
CA SER A 220 -0.13 15.23 -6.71
C SER A 220 0.59 14.05 -6.06
N THR A 221 0.09 13.55 -4.93
CA THR A 221 0.63 12.34 -4.30
C THR A 221 0.31 11.08 -5.08
N THR A 222 -0.80 11.05 -5.81
CA THR A 222 -1.24 9.89 -6.59
C THR A 222 -0.77 9.98 -8.05
N SER A 223 -0.67 11.19 -8.62
CA SER A 223 -0.14 11.40 -9.97
C SER A 223 1.31 10.93 -10.13
N MET A 224 1.97 10.73 -9.01
CA MET A 224 3.28 10.09 -8.93
C MET A 224 3.32 8.70 -9.61
N TYR A 225 2.24 8.01 -9.72
CA TYR A 225 2.15 6.68 -10.33
C TYR A 225 1.85 6.73 -11.84
N LEU A 226 1.70 7.91 -12.42
CA LEU A 226 1.33 8.09 -13.83
C LEU A 226 2.47 7.94 -14.83
N HIS A 227 3.74 7.91 -14.39
CA HIS A 227 4.87 7.76 -15.31
C HIS A 227 4.92 6.42 -16.06
N SER A 228 4.18 5.41 -15.59
CA SER A 228 3.94 4.18 -16.36
C SER A 228 2.80 4.32 -17.38
N ALA A 229 2.18 5.49 -17.46
CA ALA A 229 0.97 5.74 -18.26
C ALA A 229 1.25 6.38 -19.63
N ASP A 230 2.52 6.63 -20.02
CA ASP A 230 2.80 7.22 -21.33
C ASP A 230 2.39 6.30 -22.48
N LEU A 231 2.63 5.00 -22.36
CA LEU A 231 2.12 3.98 -23.31
C LEU A 231 0.58 3.96 -23.34
N ARG A 232 -0.05 4.13 -22.16
CA ARG A 232 -1.50 4.14 -22.04
C ARG A 232 -2.10 5.43 -22.61
N ARG A 233 -1.46 6.57 -22.37
CA ARG A 233 -1.85 7.87 -22.97
C ARG A 233 -1.80 7.77 -24.49
N ALA A 234 -0.72 7.22 -25.03
CA ALA A 234 -0.58 7.01 -26.47
C ALA A 234 -1.72 6.13 -27.02
N ASN A 235 -2.03 5.01 -26.36
CA ASN A 235 -3.11 4.11 -26.75
C ASN A 235 -4.50 4.73 -26.61
N GLN A 236 -4.77 5.46 -25.52
CA GLN A 236 -6.07 6.12 -25.30
C GLN A 236 -6.30 7.28 -26.27
N ILE A 237 -5.28 8.10 -26.51
CA ILE A 237 -5.38 9.19 -27.49
C ILE A 237 -5.43 8.61 -28.91
N GLY A 238 -4.59 7.62 -29.23
CA GLY A 238 -4.64 6.92 -30.51
C GLY A 238 -6.03 6.37 -30.79
N GLY A 239 -6.57 5.56 -29.90
CA GLY A 239 -7.90 4.94 -30.06
C GLY A 239 -9.06 5.95 -30.07
N ALA A 240 -8.93 7.10 -29.39
CA ALA A 240 -9.97 8.15 -29.41
C ALA A 240 -10.06 8.91 -30.74
N PHE A 241 -9.01 8.85 -31.56
CA PHE A 241 -8.92 9.51 -32.85
C PHE A 241 -8.74 8.53 -34.03
N GLU A 242 -8.83 7.23 -33.79
CA GLU A 242 -8.97 6.26 -34.88
C GLU A 242 -10.34 6.43 -35.54
N ALA A 243 -10.32 6.56 -36.88
CA ALA A 243 -11.56 6.68 -37.64
C ALA A 243 -12.44 5.43 -37.43
N PRO A 244 -13.77 5.56 -37.30
CA PRO A 244 -14.65 4.39 -37.24
C PRO A 244 -14.40 3.52 -38.46
N ALA A 245 -14.20 2.23 -38.25
CA ALA A 245 -14.04 1.26 -39.31
C ALA A 245 -15.26 1.33 -40.23
N SER A 246 -15.02 1.61 -41.51
CA SER A 246 -16.01 1.75 -42.58
C SER A 246 -16.70 0.41 -42.86
#